data_62ba049a3063c4c92ffe2272e2793a04
#
_entry.id   62ba049a3063c4c92ffe2272e2793a04
#
_cell.length_a   1.000
_cell.length_b   1.000
_cell.length_c   1.000
_cell.angle_alpha   90.00
_cell.angle_beta   90.00
_cell.angle_gamma   90.00
#
_symmetry.space_group_name_H-M   'P 1'
#
loop_
_entity.id
_entity.type
_entity.pdbx_description
1 polymer ?
#
loop_
_entity_poly.entity_id
_entity_poly.type
_entity_poly.pdbx_seq_one_letter_code
_entity_poly.pdbx_strand_id
1 'polypeptide(L)'
;RNAIGIDLNPLAVLISQVKNLRISENGLNDISTILIPYVSDLSSNGQLSFTSQTTHDDLIQDQFSKNTWRLTDDWNRKWYQPAVLEQLVKIYSCIEILPSECAKQIAQVAFSDVLRKSSNASSKYPNVMYDKNHKEKPLPAKSFLENIYSIMSCLNELAGATADKNVDIQILQGNNLDLPLPNESVDAIITHPPYIAAVPYAEYGCLSLNWLGHDSKTLDAELTGGKRHSSKVVDNFSADYEQYFLESYRVLKPSKYMFIMVGNPVSHGKKIPLDQMSIEFAQRAGFKHITTTIRKGQNRRGNKMGEE
;
A
#
# COMPACT_ATOMS: atom_id res chain seq x y z
N ARG A 1 -12.68 -4.55 -20.58
CA ARG A 1 -12.34 -3.10 -20.59
C ARG A 1 -11.00 -2.94 -19.91
N ASN A 2 -10.11 -2.12 -20.46
CA ASN A 2 -8.81 -1.84 -19.89
C ASN A 2 -8.95 -0.85 -18.73
N ALA A 3 -8.03 -0.91 -17.76
CA ALA A 3 -8.01 -0.03 -16.62
C ALA A 3 -6.58 0.46 -16.33
N ILE A 4 -6.46 1.70 -15.88
CA ILE A 4 -5.19 2.28 -15.42
C ILE A 4 -5.42 2.79 -13.99
N GLY A 5 -4.65 2.29 -13.04
CA GLY A 5 -4.60 2.78 -11.66
C GLY A 5 -3.34 3.60 -11.45
N ILE A 6 -3.46 4.75 -10.79
CA ILE A 6 -2.33 5.64 -10.51
C ILE A 6 -2.38 6.03 -9.04
N ASP A 7 -1.27 5.87 -8.33
CA ASP A 7 -1.11 6.31 -6.95
C ASP A 7 0.33 6.81 -6.74
N LEU A 8 0.50 7.82 -5.90
CA LEU A 8 1.82 8.33 -5.55
C LEU A 8 2.52 7.44 -4.50
N ASN A 9 1.74 6.75 -3.67
CA ASN A 9 2.26 5.90 -2.61
C ASN A 9 2.78 4.56 -3.17
N PRO A 10 4.10 4.29 -3.13
CA PRO A 10 4.67 3.07 -3.71
C PRO A 10 4.14 1.79 -3.06
N LEU A 11 3.76 1.83 -1.79
CA LEU A 11 3.13 0.68 -1.12
C LEU A 11 1.72 0.40 -1.69
N ALA A 12 0.93 1.44 -1.94
CA ALA A 12 -0.39 1.30 -2.56
C ALA A 12 -0.28 0.77 -3.99
N VAL A 13 0.71 1.25 -4.74
CA VAL A 13 1.04 0.75 -6.09
C VAL A 13 1.39 -0.73 -6.04
N LEU A 14 2.33 -1.14 -5.18
CA LEU A 14 2.75 -2.53 -5.02
C LEU A 14 1.57 -3.46 -4.66
N ILE A 15 0.75 -3.07 -3.68
CA ILE A 15 -0.44 -3.86 -3.29
C ILE A 15 -1.42 -3.97 -4.46
N SER A 16 -1.63 -2.88 -5.22
CA SER A 16 -2.56 -2.86 -6.35
C SER A 16 -2.03 -3.70 -7.52
N GLN A 17 -0.72 -3.69 -7.78
CA GLN A 17 -0.09 -4.55 -8.76
C GLN A 17 -0.30 -6.02 -8.42
N VAL A 18 0.00 -6.42 -7.17
CA VAL A 18 -0.17 -7.82 -6.73
C VAL A 18 -1.63 -8.25 -6.81
N LYS A 19 -2.60 -7.40 -6.44
CA LYS A 19 -4.04 -7.72 -6.54
C LYS A 19 -4.52 -8.00 -7.96
N ASN A 20 -3.80 -7.55 -8.97
CA ASN A 20 -4.15 -7.74 -10.39
C ASN A 20 -3.16 -8.67 -11.11
N LEU A 21 -2.24 -9.27 -10.38
CA LEU A 21 -1.16 -10.08 -10.94
C LEU A 21 -1.70 -11.42 -11.47
N ARG A 22 -1.22 -11.82 -12.63
CA ARG A 22 -1.27 -13.22 -13.08
C ARG A 22 0.10 -13.84 -12.82
N ILE A 23 0.14 -14.81 -11.90
CA ILE A 23 1.40 -15.44 -11.52
C ILE A 23 1.92 -16.27 -12.70
N SER A 24 3.20 -16.06 -13.06
CA SER A 24 3.90 -16.88 -14.01
C SER A 24 4.33 -18.22 -13.40
N GLU A 25 4.56 -19.23 -14.26
CA GLU A 25 5.12 -20.53 -13.82
C GLU A 25 6.44 -20.35 -13.05
N ASN A 26 7.33 -19.48 -13.53
CA ASN A 26 8.58 -19.16 -12.83
C ASN A 26 8.32 -18.56 -11.45
N GLY A 27 7.35 -17.66 -11.33
CA GLY A 27 6.99 -17.07 -10.02
C GLY A 27 6.42 -18.11 -9.05
N LEU A 28 5.60 -19.02 -9.52
CA LEU A 28 5.10 -20.16 -8.73
C LEU A 28 6.25 -21.06 -8.29
N ASN A 29 7.17 -21.36 -9.21
CA ASN A 29 8.35 -22.17 -8.89
C ASN A 29 9.21 -21.52 -7.83
N ASP A 30 9.55 -20.24 -7.97
CA ASP A 30 10.38 -19.51 -7.00
C ASP A 30 9.75 -19.48 -5.59
N ILE A 31 8.44 -19.25 -5.51
CA ILE A 31 7.72 -19.28 -4.24
C ILE A 31 7.75 -20.68 -3.62
N SER A 32 7.53 -21.73 -4.41
CA SER A 32 7.40 -23.10 -3.91
C SER A 32 8.76 -23.77 -3.60
N THR A 33 9.81 -23.43 -4.33
CA THR A 33 11.11 -24.10 -4.21
C THR A 33 12.16 -23.30 -3.44
N ILE A 34 12.01 -21.98 -3.32
CA ILE A 34 12.96 -21.11 -2.61
C ILE A 34 12.31 -20.55 -1.35
N LEU A 35 11.22 -19.75 -1.50
CA LEU A 35 10.68 -18.95 -0.42
C LEU A 35 10.04 -19.80 0.69
N ILE A 36 9.08 -20.66 0.31
CA ILE A 36 8.32 -21.46 1.29
C ILE A 36 9.24 -22.42 2.06
N PRO A 37 10.14 -23.20 1.46
CA PRO A 37 11.03 -24.08 2.19
C PRO A 37 11.90 -23.33 3.19
N TYR A 38 12.56 -22.25 2.76
CA TYR A 38 13.40 -21.44 3.63
C TYR A 38 12.67 -20.86 4.83
N VAL A 39 11.49 -20.26 4.61
CA VAL A 39 10.71 -19.64 5.69
C VAL A 39 10.06 -20.69 6.59
N SER A 40 9.74 -21.88 6.06
CA SER A 40 9.23 -22.99 6.86
C SER A 40 10.26 -23.49 7.86
N ASP A 41 11.52 -23.58 7.45
CA ASP A 41 12.63 -23.93 8.34
C ASP A 41 12.82 -22.87 9.45
N LEU A 42 12.75 -21.59 9.10
CA LEU A 42 12.77 -20.50 10.10
C LEU A 42 11.61 -20.60 11.10
N SER A 43 10.44 -21.05 10.64
CA SER A 43 9.26 -21.19 11.50
C SER A 43 9.35 -22.37 12.46
N SER A 44 10.00 -23.46 12.05
CA SER A 44 10.03 -24.72 12.79
C SER A 44 11.13 -24.77 13.85
N ASN A 45 12.30 -24.24 13.54
CA ASN A 45 13.52 -24.47 14.33
C ASN A 45 13.98 -23.24 15.13
N GLY A 46 13.40 -22.05 14.91
CA GLY A 46 13.86 -20.80 15.54
C GLY A 46 15.33 -20.42 15.25
N GLN A 47 16.15 -21.42 14.87
CA GLN A 47 17.53 -21.33 14.41
C GLN A 47 17.65 -22.17 13.15
N LEU A 48 18.33 -21.65 12.12
CA LEU A 48 18.64 -22.39 10.91
C LEU A 48 19.55 -23.60 11.27
N SER A 49 18.99 -24.79 11.30
CA SER A 49 19.76 -25.98 11.08
C SER A 49 19.79 -26.25 9.58
N PHE A 50 20.84 -25.85 8.89
CA PHE A 50 21.07 -26.14 7.47
C PHE A 50 21.20 -27.65 7.25
N THR A 51 20.08 -28.37 7.26
CA THR A 51 20.08 -29.83 7.07
C THR A 51 19.90 -30.22 5.61
N SER A 52 19.59 -29.28 4.74
CA SER A 52 19.59 -29.47 3.27
C SER A 52 20.23 -28.25 2.60
N GLN A 53 21.50 -28.37 2.22
CA GLN A 53 22.18 -27.36 1.40
C GLN A 53 21.52 -27.31 0.02
N THR A 54 20.78 -26.25 -0.22
CA THR A 54 20.29 -25.91 -1.57
C THR A 54 21.23 -24.87 -2.19
N THR A 55 21.32 -24.83 -3.52
CA THR A 55 22.09 -23.80 -4.25
C THR A 55 21.66 -22.36 -3.91
N HIS A 56 20.52 -22.19 -3.26
CA HIS A 56 19.98 -20.88 -2.86
C HIS A 56 20.41 -20.45 -1.47
N ASP A 57 20.83 -21.38 -0.59
CA ASP A 57 21.20 -21.07 0.81
C ASP A 57 22.41 -20.14 0.86
N ASP A 58 23.41 -20.37 0.00
CA ASP A 58 24.59 -19.50 -0.10
C ASP A 58 24.22 -18.08 -0.56
N LEU A 59 23.31 -17.97 -1.52
CA LEU A 59 22.82 -16.67 -2.00
C LEU A 59 22.04 -15.92 -0.92
N ILE A 60 21.19 -16.63 -0.18
CA ILE A 60 20.43 -16.03 0.93
C ILE A 60 21.40 -15.58 2.03
N GLN A 61 22.42 -16.38 2.37
CA GLN A 61 23.41 -16.05 3.38
C GLN A 61 24.28 -14.84 2.97
N ASP A 62 24.66 -14.74 1.69
CA ASP A 62 25.36 -13.57 1.15
C ASP A 62 24.46 -12.32 1.25
N GLN A 63 23.20 -12.43 0.85
CA GLN A 63 22.25 -11.32 0.94
C GLN A 63 21.93 -10.96 2.41
N PHE A 64 21.82 -11.94 3.29
CA PHE A 64 21.66 -11.68 4.73
C PHE A 64 22.84 -10.88 5.27
N SER A 65 24.08 -11.26 4.89
CA SER A 65 25.29 -10.54 5.30
C SER A 65 25.26 -9.07 4.85
N LYS A 66 24.76 -8.78 3.66
CA LYS A 66 24.55 -7.40 3.16
C LYS A 66 23.48 -6.64 3.94
N ASN A 67 22.51 -7.34 4.51
CA ASN A 67 21.39 -6.76 5.26
C ASN A 67 21.63 -6.66 6.78
N THR A 68 22.78 -7.16 7.30
CA THR A 68 23.07 -7.16 8.75
C THR A 68 23.09 -5.78 9.39
N TRP A 69 23.33 -4.71 8.62
CA TRP A 69 23.25 -3.34 9.10
C TRP A 69 21.87 -3.02 9.69
N ARG A 70 20.79 -3.66 9.21
CA ARG A 70 19.44 -3.50 9.74
C ARG A 70 19.31 -3.96 11.19
N LEU A 71 20.17 -4.89 11.63
CA LEU A 71 20.19 -5.39 13.02
C LEU A 71 20.72 -4.36 14.01
N THR A 72 21.55 -3.42 13.53
CA THR A 72 22.19 -2.39 14.35
C THR A 72 21.55 -1.01 14.15
N ASP A 73 20.71 -0.86 13.15
CA ASP A 73 20.00 0.39 12.86
C ASP A 73 19.03 0.76 13.99
N ASP A 74 19.15 1.98 14.49
CA ASP A 74 18.38 2.46 15.65
C ASP A 74 16.87 2.50 15.40
N TRP A 75 16.45 2.80 14.15
CA TRP A 75 15.05 2.82 13.80
C TRP A 75 14.47 1.40 13.85
N ASN A 76 15.13 0.42 13.27
CA ASN A 76 14.69 -0.98 13.30
C ASN A 76 14.68 -1.53 14.73
N ARG A 77 15.71 -1.26 15.53
CA ARG A 77 15.80 -1.67 16.95
C ARG A 77 14.73 -1.04 17.82
N LYS A 78 14.30 0.15 17.51
CA LYS A 78 13.15 0.77 18.19
C LYS A 78 11.86 0.00 17.93
N TRP A 79 11.64 -0.38 16.67
CA TRP A 79 10.35 -0.96 16.26
C TRP A 79 10.26 -2.47 16.45
N TYR A 80 11.38 -3.20 16.50
CA TYR A 80 11.37 -4.66 16.54
C TYR A 80 12.24 -5.19 17.67
N GLN A 81 11.76 -6.25 18.33
CA GLN A 81 12.57 -7.00 19.30
C GLN A 81 13.68 -7.77 18.59
N PRO A 82 14.82 -8.04 19.24
CA PRO A 82 16.00 -8.61 18.57
C PRO A 82 15.73 -9.88 17.77
N ALA A 83 15.04 -10.86 18.36
CA ALA A 83 14.71 -12.12 17.67
C ALA A 83 13.75 -11.94 16.50
N VAL A 84 12.77 -11.02 16.63
CA VAL A 84 11.85 -10.65 15.56
C VAL A 84 12.61 -9.96 14.43
N LEU A 85 13.47 -9.00 14.76
CA LEU A 85 14.24 -8.25 13.77
C LEU A 85 15.18 -9.18 12.98
N GLU A 86 15.87 -10.10 13.65
CA GLU A 86 16.73 -11.08 12.99
C GLU A 86 15.94 -11.93 11.99
N GLN A 87 14.77 -12.43 12.38
CA GLN A 87 13.96 -13.24 11.50
C GLN A 87 13.37 -12.40 10.32
N LEU A 88 12.99 -11.14 10.57
CA LEU A 88 12.58 -10.23 9.48
C LEU A 88 13.71 -9.99 8.48
N VAL A 89 14.96 -9.79 8.94
CA VAL A 89 16.11 -9.62 8.05
C VAL A 89 16.34 -10.88 7.21
N LYS A 90 16.24 -12.08 7.81
CA LYS A 90 16.36 -13.35 7.10
C LYS A 90 15.29 -13.51 6.01
N ILE A 91 14.02 -13.27 6.35
CA ILE A 91 12.90 -13.33 5.39
C ILE A 91 13.12 -12.32 4.26
N TYR A 92 13.47 -11.07 4.59
CA TYR A 92 13.68 -10.02 3.61
C TYR A 92 14.85 -10.35 2.66
N SER A 93 15.93 -10.91 3.17
CA SER A 93 17.07 -11.35 2.36
C SER A 93 16.69 -12.47 1.38
N CYS A 94 15.83 -13.40 1.81
CA CYS A 94 15.28 -14.41 0.91
C CYS A 94 14.39 -13.79 -0.19
N ILE A 95 13.58 -12.77 0.15
CA ILE A 95 12.75 -12.06 -0.84
C ILE A 95 13.63 -11.38 -1.90
N GLU A 96 14.73 -10.75 -1.50
CA GLU A 96 15.60 -10.00 -2.42
C GLU A 96 16.29 -10.90 -3.45
N ILE A 97 16.56 -12.14 -3.14
CA ILE A 97 17.23 -13.07 -4.06
C ILE A 97 16.27 -13.80 -5.00
N LEU A 98 14.95 -13.69 -4.82
CA LEU A 98 14.00 -14.36 -5.71
C LEU A 98 14.23 -13.90 -7.16
N PRO A 99 14.36 -14.81 -8.14
CA PRO A 99 14.62 -14.43 -9.52
C PRO A 99 13.43 -13.72 -10.18
N SER A 100 12.21 -14.17 -9.91
CA SER A 100 11.00 -13.67 -10.55
C SER A 100 10.47 -12.42 -9.85
N GLU A 101 10.26 -11.35 -10.61
CA GLU A 101 9.70 -10.10 -10.10
C GLU A 101 8.30 -10.30 -9.49
N CYS A 102 7.45 -11.13 -10.11
CA CYS A 102 6.11 -11.40 -9.56
C CYS A 102 6.18 -12.13 -8.22
N ALA A 103 7.15 -13.04 -8.01
CA ALA A 103 7.39 -13.69 -6.73
C ALA A 103 7.86 -12.69 -5.66
N LYS A 104 8.79 -11.78 -6.03
CA LYS A 104 9.23 -10.69 -5.13
C LYS A 104 8.06 -9.80 -4.69
N GLN A 105 7.25 -9.33 -5.62
CA GLN A 105 6.11 -8.46 -5.32
C GLN A 105 5.10 -9.14 -4.38
N ILE A 106 4.75 -10.39 -4.63
CA ILE A 106 3.87 -11.18 -3.74
C ILE A 106 4.48 -11.29 -2.35
N ALA A 107 5.76 -11.64 -2.27
CA ALA A 107 6.47 -11.80 -1.00
C ALA A 107 6.62 -10.46 -0.26
N GLN A 108 6.86 -9.36 -0.95
CA GLN A 108 6.92 -8.01 -0.35
C GLN A 108 5.57 -7.58 0.23
N VAL A 109 4.44 -7.88 -0.44
CA VAL A 109 3.11 -7.60 0.10
C VAL A 109 2.83 -8.45 1.34
N ALA A 110 3.14 -9.75 1.30
CA ALA A 110 3.00 -10.64 2.46
C ALA A 110 3.87 -10.17 3.63
N PHE A 111 5.09 -9.73 3.35
CA PHE A 111 6.04 -9.18 4.32
C PHE A 111 5.54 -7.88 4.94
N SER A 112 5.02 -6.97 4.13
CA SER A 112 4.44 -5.71 4.58
C SER A 112 3.34 -5.91 5.64
N ASP A 113 2.48 -6.91 5.49
CA ASP A 113 1.40 -7.19 6.45
C ASP A 113 1.91 -7.71 7.80
N VAL A 114 3.02 -8.45 7.84
CA VAL A 114 3.57 -8.95 9.12
C VAL A 114 4.35 -7.90 9.90
N LEU A 115 4.89 -6.88 9.24
CA LEU A 115 5.74 -5.87 9.87
C LEU A 115 5.07 -5.20 11.07
N ARG A 116 3.84 -4.73 10.89
CA ARG A 116 3.11 -4.07 11.97
C ARG A 116 2.72 -5.01 13.11
N LYS A 117 2.30 -6.23 12.79
CA LYS A 117 1.89 -7.24 13.76
C LYS A 117 3.06 -7.67 14.66
N SER A 118 4.27 -7.74 14.07
CA SER A 118 5.49 -8.14 14.76
C SER A 118 6.23 -6.96 15.40
N SER A 119 5.79 -5.72 15.19
CA SER A 119 6.44 -4.52 15.72
C SER A 119 6.01 -4.17 17.13
N ASN A 120 6.76 -3.28 17.79
CA ASN A 120 6.42 -2.65 19.05
C ASN A 120 5.34 -1.53 18.90
N ALA A 121 4.66 -1.47 17.76
CA ALA A 121 3.57 -0.53 17.56
C ALA A 121 2.33 -0.93 18.38
N SER A 122 1.63 0.07 18.88
CA SER A 122 0.37 -0.11 19.59
C SER A 122 -0.73 -0.62 18.66
N SER A 123 -1.44 -1.65 19.08
CA SER A 123 -2.62 -2.16 18.37
C SER A 123 -3.90 -1.34 18.62
N LYS A 124 -3.86 -0.38 19.56
CA LYS A 124 -5.03 0.41 19.95
C LYS A 124 -5.38 1.51 18.96
N TYR A 125 -4.40 1.96 18.18
CA TYR A 125 -4.53 3.08 17.26
C TYR A 125 -4.23 2.63 15.83
N PRO A 126 -4.89 3.19 14.82
CA PRO A 126 -4.55 2.91 13.42
C PRO A 126 -3.17 3.47 13.03
N ASN A 127 -2.71 4.56 13.66
CA ASN A 127 -1.38 5.12 13.45
C ASN A 127 -0.29 4.20 14.00
N VAL A 128 0.89 4.25 13.41
CA VAL A 128 2.07 3.54 13.92
C VAL A 128 2.65 4.32 15.10
N MET A 129 2.15 4.01 16.29
CA MET A 129 2.59 4.61 17.55
C MET A 129 3.35 3.60 18.38
N TYR A 130 4.52 3.99 18.89
CA TYR A 130 5.32 3.14 19.75
C TYR A 130 4.59 2.85 21.08
N ASP A 131 4.49 1.58 21.44
CA ASP A 131 3.94 1.12 22.71
C ASP A 131 5.08 0.92 23.71
N LYS A 132 5.18 1.81 24.69
CA LYS A 132 6.20 1.71 25.76
C LYS A 132 6.04 0.45 26.63
N ASN A 133 4.82 -0.12 26.65
CA ASN A 133 4.47 -1.32 27.43
C ASN A 133 4.25 -2.53 26.52
N HIS A 134 4.93 -2.56 25.37
CA HIS A 134 4.80 -3.67 24.42
C HIS A 134 5.16 -5.00 25.07
N LYS A 135 4.36 -6.01 24.78
CA LYS A 135 4.62 -7.40 25.16
C LYS A 135 5.58 -8.05 24.18
N GLU A 136 6.03 -9.25 24.52
CA GLU A 136 6.74 -10.12 23.58
C GLU A 136 5.90 -10.31 22.30
N LYS A 137 6.58 -10.24 21.17
CA LYS A 137 5.94 -10.33 19.85
C LYS A 137 6.20 -11.70 19.23
N PRO A 138 5.20 -12.26 18.52
CA PRO A 138 5.40 -13.52 17.82
C PRO A 138 6.45 -13.36 16.71
N LEU A 139 7.18 -14.43 16.46
CA LEU A 139 8.10 -14.49 15.32
C LEU A 139 7.33 -14.42 13.99
N PRO A 140 7.80 -13.65 13.01
CA PRO A 140 7.04 -13.32 11.81
C PRO A 140 6.89 -14.47 10.80
N ALA A 141 7.77 -15.48 10.78
CA ALA A 141 7.81 -16.49 9.72
C ALA A 141 6.48 -17.23 9.52
N LYS A 142 5.82 -17.64 10.61
CA LYS A 142 4.52 -18.34 10.50
C LYS A 142 3.47 -17.46 9.85
N SER A 143 3.29 -16.24 10.34
CA SER A 143 2.29 -15.31 9.80
C SER A 143 2.63 -14.88 8.37
N PHE A 144 3.90 -14.81 8.03
CA PHE A 144 4.35 -14.56 6.67
C PHE A 144 3.91 -15.67 5.71
N LEU A 145 4.12 -16.94 6.08
CA LEU A 145 3.67 -18.09 5.28
C LEU A 145 2.14 -18.12 5.13
N GLU A 146 1.41 -17.86 6.20
CA GLU A 146 -0.06 -17.76 6.16
C GLU A 146 -0.51 -16.69 5.15
N ASN A 147 0.18 -15.54 5.11
CA ASN A 147 -0.10 -14.49 4.14
C ASN A 147 0.25 -14.91 2.70
N ILE A 148 1.38 -15.58 2.48
CA ILE A 148 1.75 -16.11 1.15
C ILE A 148 0.65 -17.04 0.64
N TYR A 149 0.22 -18.02 1.43
CA TYR A 149 -0.84 -18.95 1.03
C TYR A 149 -2.17 -18.24 0.76
N SER A 150 -2.52 -17.26 1.59
CA SER A 150 -3.74 -16.47 1.41
C SER A 150 -3.70 -15.66 0.11
N ILE A 151 -2.59 -14.98 -0.19
CA ILE A 151 -2.44 -14.21 -1.43
C ILE A 151 -2.51 -15.15 -2.63
N MET A 152 -1.80 -16.28 -2.60
CA MET A 152 -1.81 -17.27 -3.67
C MET A 152 -3.22 -17.81 -3.95
N SER A 153 -3.99 -18.12 -2.90
CA SER A 153 -5.39 -18.56 -3.03
C SER A 153 -6.24 -17.49 -3.72
N CYS A 154 -6.17 -16.24 -3.26
CA CYS A 154 -6.92 -15.12 -3.85
C CYS A 154 -6.55 -14.88 -5.32
N LEU A 155 -5.27 -14.99 -5.68
CA LEU A 155 -4.81 -14.81 -7.06
C LEU A 155 -5.31 -15.95 -7.97
N ASN A 156 -5.33 -17.19 -7.48
CA ASN A 156 -5.89 -18.33 -8.21
C ASN A 156 -7.41 -18.17 -8.45
N GLU A 157 -8.16 -17.73 -7.43
CA GLU A 157 -9.58 -17.45 -7.57
C GLU A 157 -9.85 -16.35 -8.59
N LEU A 158 -9.06 -15.27 -8.55
CA LEU A 158 -9.16 -14.17 -9.51
C LEU A 158 -8.82 -14.63 -10.93
N ALA A 159 -7.76 -15.42 -11.09
CA ALA A 159 -7.37 -15.97 -12.39
C ALA A 159 -8.50 -16.82 -12.99
N GLY A 160 -9.14 -17.68 -12.19
CA GLY A 160 -10.32 -18.47 -12.61
C GLY A 160 -11.51 -17.59 -12.99
N ALA A 161 -11.81 -16.56 -12.20
CA ALA A 161 -12.93 -15.64 -12.46
C ALA A 161 -12.72 -14.73 -13.67
N THR A 162 -11.48 -14.57 -14.15
CA THR A 162 -11.09 -13.68 -15.24
C THR A 162 -10.51 -14.41 -16.45
N ALA A 163 -10.56 -15.75 -16.49
CA ALA A 163 -9.94 -16.57 -17.53
C ALA A 163 -10.39 -16.18 -18.96
N ASP A 164 -11.69 -15.89 -19.11
CA ASP A 164 -12.29 -15.56 -20.42
C ASP A 164 -12.24 -14.05 -20.75
N LYS A 165 -11.61 -13.23 -19.89
CA LYS A 165 -11.61 -11.77 -20.05
C LYS A 165 -10.25 -11.29 -20.51
N ASN A 166 -10.20 -10.79 -21.74
CA ASN A 166 -9.02 -10.06 -22.22
C ASN A 166 -9.09 -8.61 -21.70
N VAL A 167 -8.50 -8.37 -20.53
CA VAL A 167 -8.45 -7.06 -19.84
C VAL A 167 -7.00 -6.72 -19.57
N ASP A 168 -6.57 -5.56 -20.04
CA ASP A 168 -5.28 -4.96 -19.67
C ASP A 168 -5.46 -4.04 -18.47
N ILE A 169 -4.70 -4.31 -17.41
CA ILE A 169 -4.70 -3.52 -16.17
C ILE A 169 -3.28 -3.04 -15.92
N GLN A 170 -3.09 -1.74 -15.92
CA GLN A 170 -1.82 -1.09 -15.65
C GLN A 170 -1.91 -0.34 -14.31
N ILE A 171 -0.97 -0.60 -13.42
CA ILE A 171 -0.84 0.12 -12.15
C ILE A 171 0.49 0.86 -12.16
N LEU A 172 0.42 2.18 -12.14
CA LEU A 172 1.55 3.08 -12.27
C LEU A 172 1.78 3.88 -10.98
N GLN A 173 3.02 4.12 -10.65
CA GLN A 173 3.36 5.14 -9.67
C GLN A 173 3.35 6.50 -10.37
N GLY A 174 2.58 7.45 -9.83
CA GLY A 174 2.44 8.77 -10.44
C GLY A 174 1.66 9.74 -9.57
N ASN A 175 1.80 11.03 -9.91
CA ASN A 175 1.12 12.11 -9.22
C ASN A 175 -0.20 12.44 -9.94
N ASN A 176 -1.29 12.51 -9.20
CA ASN A 176 -2.60 12.89 -9.72
C ASN A 176 -2.70 14.38 -10.15
N LEU A 177 -1.69 15.17 -9.80
CA LEU A 177 -1.57 16.58 -10.23
C LEU A 177 -0.88 16.73 -11.60
N ASP A 178 -0.26 15.64 -12.09
CA ASP A 178 0.42 15.56 -13.39
C ASP A 178 0.33 14.10 -13.88
N LEU A 179 -0.82 13.73 -14.47
CA LEU A 179 -1.09 12.37 -14.87
C LEU A 179 -0.25 11.98 -16.11
N PRO A 180 0.47 10.84 -16.09
CA PRO A 180 1.27 10.37 -17.21
C PRO A 180 0.40 9.77 -18.33
N LEU A 181 -0.66 10.48 -18.71
CA LEU A 181 -1.63 10.07 -19.71
C LEU A 181 -1.83 11.17 -20.74
N PRO A 182 -2.05 10.83 -22.03
CA PRO A 182 -2.38 11.81 -23.06
C PRO A 182 -3.72 12.51 -22.78
N ASN A 183 -3.88 13.70 -23.38
CA ASN A 183 -5.17 14.40 -23.39
C ASN A 183 -6.24 13.50 -23.99
N GLU A 184 -7.47 13.58 -23.47
CA GLU A 184 -8.66 12.91 -24.03
C GLU A 184 -8.44 11.41 -24.29
N SER A 185 -7.73 10.72 -23.39
CA SER A 185 -7.33 9.31 -23.57
C SER A 185 -8.22 8.31 -22.83
N VAL A 186 -8.94 8.72 -21.76
CA VAL A 186 -9.72 7.82 -20.92
C VAL A 186 -11.22 7.99 -21.11
N ASP A 187 -11.97 6.88 -21.02
CA ASP A 187 -13.42 6.86 -21.21
C ASP A 187 -14.22 7.08 -19.91
N ALA A 188 -13.59 6.89 -18.76
CA ALA A 188 -14.18 7.16 -17.45
C ALA A 188 -13.11 7.35 -16.40
N ILE A 189 -13.40 8.16 -15.40
CA ILE A 189 -12.61 8.30 -14.18
C ILE A 189 -13.47 7.85 -13.00
N ILE A 190 -12.92 6.96 -12.15
CA ILE A 190 -13.56 6.53 -10.90
C ILE A 190 -12.52 6.72 -9.81
N THR A 191 -12.82 7.55 -8.82
CA THR A 191 -11.82 7.95 -7.83
C THR A 191 -12.41 8.23 -6.46
N HIS A 192 -11.56 8.06 -5.44
CA HIS A 192 -11.82 8.42 -4.06
C HIS A 192 -10.62 9.24 -3.57
N PRO A 193 -10.65 10.56 -3.72
CA PRO A 193 -9.52 11.42 -3.41
C PRO A 193 -9.21 11.42 -1.91
N PRO A 194 -7.99 11.79 -1.51
CA PRO A 194 -7.62 11.88 -0.12
C PRO A 194 -8.43 12.98 0.59
N TYR A 195 -8.75 12.74 1.86
CA TYR A 195 -9.41 13.74 2.69
C TYR A 195 -8.37 14.66 3.32
N ILE A 196 -8.66 15.95 3.34
CA ILE A 196 -7.81 16.96 3.96
C ILE A 196 -7.53 16.61 5.44
N ALA A 197 -6.27 16.48 5.80
CA ALA A 197 -5.79 16.25 7.16
C ALA A 197 -6.44 15.07 7.92
N ALA A 198 -7.19 14.18 7.25
CA ALA A 198 -7.97 13.14 7.90
C ALA A 198 -7.21 11.84 8.10
N VAL A 199 -6.42 11.40 7.12
CA VAL A 199 -5.71 10.12 7.14
C VAL A 199 -4.23 10.30 6.82
N PRO A 200 -3.33 9.93 7.75
CA PRO A 200 -1.88 9.99 7.51
C PRO A 200 -1.41 8.74 6.75
N TYR A 201 -1.67 8.69 5.46
CA TYR A 201 -1.40 7.50 4.64
C TYR A 201 0.05 7.03 4.71
N ALA A 202 1.02 7.95 4.59
CA ALA A 202 2.43 7.62 4.68
C ALA A 202 2.83 7.15 6.10
N GLU A 203 2.26 7.75 7.16
CA GLU A 203 2.51 7.37 8.55
C GLU A 203 1.97 5.96 8.86
N TYR A 204 0.79 5.60 8.32
CA TYR A 204 0.22 4.26 8.50
C TYR A 204 1.09 3.18 7.85
N GLY A 205 1.72 3.49 6.72
CA GLY A 205 2.61 2.61 5.98
C GLY A 205 4.09 2.71 6.36
N CYS A 206 4.48 3.54 7.34
CA CYS A 206 5.89 3.90 7.55
C CYS A 206 6.81 2.69 7.84
N LEU A 207 6.32 1.65 8.50
CA LEU A 207 7.09 0.43 8.72
C LEU A 207 7.40 -0.27 7.39
N SER A 208 6.39 -0.46 6.55
CA SER A 208 6.53 -1.10 5.24
C SER A 208 7.35 -0.24 4.28
N LEU A 209 7.07 1.05 4.24
CA LEU A 209 7.81 2.01 3.39
C LEU A 209 9.30 2.00 3.71
N ASN A 210 9.69 2.02 4.99
CA ASN A 210 11.09 1.95 5.39
C ASN A 210 11.77 0.65 4.91
N TRP A 211 11.12 -0.51 5.09
CA TRP A 211 11.68 -1.78 4.63
C TRP A 211 11.81 -1.85 3.10
N LEU A 212 10.89 -1.22 2.37
CA LEU A 212 10.92 -1.11 0.91
C LEU A 212 11.86 0.01 0.40
N GLY A 213 12.59 0.70 1.28
CA GLY A 213 13.55 1.72 0.91
C GLY A 213 12.96 3.11 0.66
N HIS A 214 11.73 3.36 1.11
CA HIS A 214 11.06 4.66 0.95
C HIS A 214 11.01 5.45 2.26
N ASP A 215 11.26 6.75 2.19
CA ASP A 215 11.08 7.65 3.34
C ASP A 215 9.62 8.13 3.44
N SER A 216 8.95 7.70 4.51
CA SER A 216 7.55 8.07 4.73
C SER A 216 7.32 9.56 4.96
N LYS A 217 8.33 10.31 5.45
CA LYS A 217 8.20 11.75 5.68
C LYS A 217 8.25 12.54 4.36
N THR A 218 9.15 12.16 3.47
CA THR A 218 9.22 12.72 2.12
C THR A 218 7.92 12.44 1.38
N LEU A 219 7.44 11.20 1.42
CA LEU A 219 6.17 10.83 0.80
C LEU A 219 5.00 11.64 1.37
N ASP A 220 4.90 11.81 2.71
CA ASP A 220 3.83 12.61 3.34
C ASP A 220 3.86 14.07 2.88
N ALA A 221 5.05 14.61 2.59
CA ALA A 221 5.20 15.96 2.09
C ALA A 221 4.69 16.15 0.65
N GLU A 222 4.70 15.09 -0.15
CA GLU A 222 4.31 15.08 -1.56
C GLU A 222 2.83 14.70 -1.75
N LEU A 223 2.24 13.97 -0.79
CA LEU A 223 0.85 13.56 -0.87
C LEU A 223 -0.11 14.76 -0.76
N THR A 224 -1.11 14.81 -1.62
CA THR A 224 -2.21 15.77 -1.51
C THR A 224 -2.89 15.65 -0.14
N GLY A 225 -2.98 16.75 0.59
CA GLY A 225 -3.50 16.77 1.97
C GLY A 225 -2.51 16.29 3.03
N GLY A 226 -1.25 16.04 2.68
CA GLY A 226 -0.13 15.85 3.62
C GLY A 226 0.18 17.10 4.45
N LYS A 227 1.25 17.04 5.27
CA LYS A 227 1.67 18.16 6.15
C LYS A 227 0.56 18.68 7.07
N ARG A 228 -0.17 17.79 7.70
CA ARG A 228 -1.35 18.06 8.55
C ARG A 228 -1.16 19.12 9.65
N HIS A 229 0.05 19.32 10.09
CA HIS A 229 0.40 20.31 11.12
C HIS A 229 0.73 21.71 10.56
N SER A 230 0.67 21.88 9.23
CA SER A 230 0.86 23.20 8.61
C SER A 230 -0.38 24.08 8.81
N SER A 231 -0.19 25.35 9.17
CA SER A 231 -1.27 26.34 9.18
C SER A 231 -1.87 26.58 7.79
N LYS A 232 -1.15 26.23 6.72
CA LYS A 232 -1.56 26.36 5.32
C LYS A 232 -2.11 25.06 4.72
N VAL A 233 -2.43 24.05 5.54
CA VAL A 233 -2.87 22.74 5.03
C VAL A 233 -4.12 22.84 4.18
N VAL A 234 -5.05 23.74 4.52
CA VAL A 234 -6.31 23.93 3.77
C VAL A 234 -6.02 24.60 2.41
N ASP A 235 -5.18 25.64 2.41
CA ASP A 235 -4.85 26.38 1.18
C ASP A 235 -4.06 25.50 0.21
N ASN A 236 -3.06 24.76 0.69
CA ASN A 236 -2.29 23.83 -0.12
C ASN A 236 -3.19 22.72 -0.69
N PHE A 237 -4.03 22.13 0.16
CA PHE A 237 -4.98 21.13 -0.29
C PHE A 237 -5.92 21.68 -1.38
N SER A 238 -6.42 22.91 -1.22
CA SER A 238 -7.31 23.52 -2.20
C SER A 238 -6.63 23.71 -3.55
N ALA A 239 -5.37 24.16 -3.56
CA ALA A 239 -4.58 24.32 -4.77
C ALA A 239 -4.33 22.97 -5.47
N ASP A 240 -3.88 21.96 -4.72
CA ASP A 240 -3.68 20.60 -5.25
C ASP A 240 -5.00 20.03 -5.78
N TYR A 241 -6.11 20.26 -5.07
CA TYR A 241 -7.40 19.71 -5.41
C TYR A 241 -7.99 20.36 -6.68
N GLU A 242 -7.73 21.64 -6.90
CA GLU A 242 -8.06 22.32 -8.15
C GLU A 242 -7.24 21.75 -9.32
N GLN A 243 -5.92 21.59 -9.14
CA GLN A 243 -5.04 20.99 -10.16
C GLN A 243 -5.43 19.55 -10.49
N TYR A 244 -5.84 18.76 -9.49
CA TYR A 244 -6.36 17.42 -9.68
C TYR A 244 -7.57 17.39 -10.62
N PHE A 245 -8.52 18.33 -10.50
CA PHE A 245 -9.66 18.41 -11.41
C PHE A 245 -9.25 18.87 -12.81
N LEU A 246 -8.30 19.78 -12.95
CA LEU A 246 -7.77 20.20 -14.24
C LEU A 246 -7.13 19.02 -15.00
N GLU A 247 -6.29 18.21 -14.31
CA GLU A 247 -5.69 17.03 -14.89
C GLU A 247 -6.73 15.95 -15.23
N SER A 248 -7.70 15.74 -14.35
CA SER A 248 -8.81 14.82 -14.61
C SER A 248 -9.60 15.22 -15.85
N TYR A 249 -9.85 16.52 -16.03
CA TYR A 249 -10.56 17.05 -17.20
C TYR A 249 -9.71 16.88 -18.47
N ARG A 250 -8.41 17.14 -18.38
CA ARG A 250 -7.47 17.02 -19.51
C ARG A 250 -7.44 15.62 -20.10
N VAL A 251 -7.39 14.60 -19.24
CA VAL A 251 -7.25 13.20 -19.69
C VAL A 251 -8.57 12.55 -20.08
N LEU A 252 -9.70 13.06 -19.60
CA LEU A 252 -11.02 12.51 -19.88
C LEU A 252 -11.48 12.91 -21.28
N LYS A 253 -11.96 11.97 -22.08
CA LYS A 253 -12.54 12.24 -23.40
C LYS A 253 -13.79 13.12 -23.29
N PRO A 254 -14.10 13.93 -24.31
CA PRO A 254 -15.33 14.73 -24.34
C PRO A 254 -16.58 13.88 -24.14
N SER A 255 -17.56 14.43 -23.44
CA SER A 255 -18.84 13.78 -23.13
C SER A 255 -18.75 12.48 -22.35
N LYS A 256 -17.65 12.25 -21.61
CA LYS A 256 -17.47 11.13 -20.70
C LYS A 256 -17.64 11.55 -19.24
N TYR A 257 -17.62 10.59 -18.33
CA TYR A 257 -18.03 10.80 -16.93
C TYR A 257 -16.89 10.59 -15.97
N MET A 258 -16.83 11.45 -14.96
CA MET A 258 -16.02 11.26 -13.76
C MET A 258 -16.94 10.95 -12.59
N PHE A 259 -16.64 9.88 -11.87
CA PHE A 259 -17.31 9.48 -10.63
C PHE A 259 -16.34 9.70 -9.47
N ILE A 260 -16.76 10.53 -8.53
CA ILE A 260 -15.95 10.86 -7.36
C ILE A 260 -16.73 10.52 -6.09
N MET A 261 -16.09 9.80 -5.17
CA MET A 261 -16.65 9.56 -3.85
C MET A 261 -15.92 10.43 -2.83
N VAL A 262 -16.64 11.25 -2.11
CA VAL A 262 -16.09 12.15 -1.10
C VAL A 262 -16.92 12.10 0.17
N GLY A 263 -16.26 12.36 1.31
CA GLY A 263 -16.91 12.60 2.58
C GLY A 263 -16.48 13.96 3.13
N ASN A 264 -17.27 14.57 4.00
CA ASN A 264 -16.98 15.86 4.60
C ASN A 264 -16.19 15.69 5.92
N PRO A 265 -14.84 15.78 5.90
CA PRO A 265 -14.03 15.58 7.09
C PRO A 265 -14.18 16.72 8.09
N VAL A 266 -13.81 16.43 9.33
CA VAL A 266 -13.66 17.44 10.38
C VAL A 266 -12.18 17.72 10.59
N SER A 267 -11.75 18.96 10.40
CA SER A 267 -10.40 19.42 10.68
C SER A 267 -10.45 20.60 11.67
N HIS A 268 -9.67 20.52 12.75
CA HIS A 268 -9.65 21.55 13.81
C HIS A 268 -11.05 21.92 14.34
N GLY A 269 -11.92 20.92 14.48
CA GLY A 269 -13.29 21.10 14.99
C GLY A 269 -14.28 21.71 14.00
N LYS A 270 -13.86 21.98 12.76
CA LYS A 270 -14.74 22.49 11.69
C LYS A 270 -14.97 21.43 10.63
N LYS A 271 -16.22 21.24 10.24
CA LYS A 271 -16.60 20.39 9.10
C LYS A 271 -16.18 21.08 7.81
N ILE A 272 -15.42 20.38 6.96
CA ILE A 272 -15.00 20.89 5.66
C ILE A 272 -15.98 20.36 4.62
N PRO A 273 -16.66 21.22 3.86
CA PRO A 273 -17.65 20.81 2.87
C PRO A 273 -16.98 20.34 1.58
N LEU A 274 -16.28 19.21 1.64
CA LEU A 274 -15.49 18.68 0.53
C LEU A 274 -16.36 18.29 -0.66
N ASP A 275 -17.60 17.89 -0.42
CA ASP A 275 -18.60 17.64 -1.46
C ASP A 275 -18.89 18.90 -2.32
N GLN A 276 -19.15 20.03 -1.68
CA GLN A 276 -19.37 21.31 -2.35
C GLN A 276 -18.11 21.81 -3.04
N MET A 277 -16.95 21.74 -2.36
CA MET A 277 -15.64 22.10 -2.94
C MET A 277 -15.36 21.27 -4.20
N SER A 278 -15.68 19.98 -4.18
CA SER A 278 -15.48 19.11 -5.35
C SER A 278 -16.31 19.55 -6.55
N ILE A 279 -17.57 19.93 -6.32
CA ILE A 279 -18.45 20.44 -7.39
C ILE A 279 -17.89 21.76 -7.96
N GLU A 280 -17.49 22.70 -7.09
CA GLU A 280 -16.96 24.00 -7.51
C GLU A 280 -15.66 23.87 -8.32
N PHE A 281 -14.68 23.07 -7.84
CA PHE A 281 -13.44 22.89 -8.57
C PHE A 281 -13.62 22.10 -9.87
N ALA A 282 -14.48 21.08 -9.87
CA ALA A 282 -14.83 20.37 -11.09
C ALA A 282 -15.46 21.32 -12.15
N GLN A 283 -16.36 22.19 -11.73
CA GLN A 283 -16.98 23.18 -12.63
C GLN A 283 -15.96 24.19 -13.18
N ARG A 284 -15.03 24.67 -12.35
CA ARG A 284 -13.92 25.55 -12.80
C ARG A 284 -13.02 24.85 -13.81
N ALA A 285 -12.78 23.56 -13.66
CA ALA A 285 -12.00 22.75 -14.59
C ALA A 285 -12.74 22.46 -15.92
N GLY A 286 -14.06 22.73 -16.01
CA GLY A 286 -14.86 22.53 -17.22
C GLY A 286 -15.88 21.38 -17.14
N PHE A 287 -15.97 20.67 -16.02
CA PHE A 287 -16.98 19.62 -15.82
C PHE A 287 -18.38 20.22 -15.63
N LYS A 288 -19.38 19.47 -16.05
CA LYS A 288 -20.77 19.74 -15.72
C LYS A 288 -21.23 18.80 -14.62
N HIS A 289 -21.68 19.34 -13.48
CA HIS A 289 -22.27 18.53 -12.42
C HIS A 289 -23.59 17.91 -12.89
N ILE A 290 -23.73 16.60 -12.74
CA ILE A 290 -24.92 15.85 -13.19
C ILE A 290 -25.81 15.50 -12.01
N THR A 291 -25.24 14.84 -10.98
CA THR A 291 -25.99 14.39 -9.81
C THR A 291 -25.09 14.12 -8.62
N THR A 292 -25.66 14.18 -7.44
CA THR A 292 -25.03 13.77 -6.18
C THR A 292 -25.91 12.72 -5.49
N THR A 293 -25.33 11.59 -5.10
CA THR A 293 -26.00 10.57 -4.30
C THR A 293 -25.37 10.53 -2.91
N ILE A 294 -26.19 10.63 -1.87
CA ILE A 294 -25.72 10.58 -0.47
C ILE A 294 -25.87 9.16 0.03
N ARG A 295 -24.75 8.59 0.50
CA ARG A 295 -24.71 7.30 1.16
C ARG A 295 -24.58 7.48 2.67
N LYS A 296 -25.49 6.87 3.45
CA LYS A 296 -25.35 6.79 4.90
C LYS A 296 -24.38 5.65 5.23
N GLY A 297 -23.24 5.98 5.80
CA GLY A 297 -22.25 5.01 6.26
C GLY A 297 -22.59 4.50 7.67
N GLN A 298 -22.23 3.24 7.95
CA GLN A 298 -22.19 2.70 9.31
C GLN A 298 -20.76 2.26 9.61
N ASN A 299 -20.22 2.62 10.80
CA ASN A 299 -18.95 2.07 11.20
C ASN A 299 -19.09 0.58 11.59
N ARG A 300 -17.97 -0.16 11.63
CA ARG A 300 -17.94 -1.58 12.00
C ARG A 300 -18.53 -1.89 13.40
N ARG A 301 -18.75 -0.87 14.25
CA ARG A 301 -19.34 -0.99 15.59
C ARG A 301 -20.84 -0.68 15.61
N GLY A 302 -21.47 -0.51 14.46
CA GLY A 302 -22.90 -0.21 14.36
C GLY A 302 -23.31 1.22 14.75
N ASN A 303 -22.34 2.09 15.10
CA ASN A 303 -22.63 3.50 15.33
C ASN A 303 -22.89 4.19 14.00
N LYS A 304 -23.94 5.00 13.92
CA LYS A 304 -24.22 5.84 12.74
C LYS A 304 -23.02 6.78 12.54
N MET A 305 -22.27 6.60 11.48
CA MET A 305 -21.41 7.65 10.97
C MET A 305 -22.34 8.73 10.39
N GLY A 306 -21.96 9.99 10.55
CA GLY A 306 -22.76 11.10 10.02
C GLY A 306 -23.08 10.93 8.53
N GLU A 307 -24.06 11.67 8.05
CA GLU A 307 -24.42 11.67 6.63
C GLU A 307 -23.22 12.13 5.80
N GLU A 308 -22.70 11.26 4.97
CA GLU A 308 -21.67 11.54 3.97
C GLU A 308 -22.30 11.79 2.61
#